data_54442540f2965a98c70e930dd670d2c0
#
_entry.id   54442540f2965a98c70e930dd670d2c0
#
_cell.length_a   1.000
_cell.length_b   1.000
_cell.length_c   1.000
_cell.angle_alpha   90.00
_cell.angle_beta   90.00
_cell.angle_gamma   90.00
#
_symmetry.space_group_name_H-M   'P 1'
#
loop_
_entity.id
_entity.type
_entity.pdbx_description
1 polymer ?
#
loop_
_entity_poly.entity_id
_entity_poly.type
_entity_poly.pdbx_seq_one_letter_code
_entity_poly.pdbx_strand_id
1 'polypeptide(L)'
;MLNTPFSPWPSFTEEEADAVRAVILSNKVNYWTGQETRSFEKEFAAWSGTEYAVALANGTVALDVALKALDIGPGDEVVVTSRTFLASVSSIVNAGAVPVFADVALDSQNFTAETISAVLTPRTKALICVHLAGWPCDMDPIMDLAAEHDLKVIEDCAQAHGAHYKGRPVGSIGHIAAWSFCQDKIMTTGGEGGMVTTNDRQLWADMWAYKDHGKSWEAVYEREHAPGFRWLHESFGTNWRMLEVQAVIGRIQLRRMQEWHAARLKNASRIWAQARQLPALRVPVLPVADVHAAYKCYVFVRPQALKASWSRDRILNEMVARGVPAFSG
;
A
#
# COMPACT_ATOMS: atom_id res chain seq x y z
N MET A 1 -23.34 -24.77 -9.86
CA MET A 1 -22.09 -24.93 -9.08
C MET A 1 -20.92 -24.73 -10.01
N LEU A 2 -19.86 -24.12 -9.54
CA LEU A 2 -18.62 -24.04 -10.31
C LEU A 2 -18.04 -25.45 -10.46
N ASN A 3 -17.52 -25.77 -11.66
CA ASN A 3 -16.94 -27.09 -11.93
C ASN A 3 -15.50 -27.22 -11.37
N THR A 4 -14.88 -26.12 -11.01
CA THR A 4 -13.50 -26.06 -10.52
C THR A 4 -13.43 -25.10 -9.34
N PRO A 5 -12.85 -25.50 -8.21
CA PRO A 5 -12.61 -24.60 -7.08
C PRO A 5 -11.61 -23.49 -7.47
N PHE A 6 -11.72 -22.33 -6.84
CA PHE A 6 -10.68 -21.32 -6.97
C PHE A 6 -9.39 -21.80 -6.28
N SER A 7 -8.25 -21.51 -6.90
CA SER A 7 -6.96 -21.73 -6.26
C SER A 7 -6.84 -20.88 -5.00
N PRO A 8 -6.21 -21.38 -3.94
CA PRO A 8 -5.98 -20.59 -2.74
C PRO A 8 -5.07 -19.40 -3.03
N TRP A 9 -5.24 -18.35 -2.27
CA TRP A 9 -4.32 -17.22 -2.21
C TRP A 9 -3.99 -16.93 -0.74
N PRO A 10 -2.71 -16.74 -0.36
CA PRO A 10 -1.51 -16.81 -1.23
C PRO A 10 -1.23 -18.20 -1.74
N SER A 11 -0.48 -18.28 -2.85
CA SER A 11 -0.04 -19.52 -3.49
C SER A 11 1.48 -19.49 -3.62
N PHE A 12 2.16 -20.07 -2.65
CA PHE A 12 3.61 -20.22 -2.65
C PHE A 12 4.05 -21.40 -3.49
N THR A 13 5.29 -21.37 -3.99
CA THR A 13 5.92 -22.40 -4.80
C THR A 13 7.16 -22.96 -4.08
N GLU A 14 7.70 -24.07 -4.59
CA GLU A 14 8.96 -24.62 -4.10
C GLU A 14 10.13 -23.63 -4.21
N GLU A 15 10.10 -22.71 -5.22
CA GLU A 15 11.13 -21.67 -5.36
C GLU A 15 11.19 -20.78 -4.11
N GLU A 16 10.04 -20.34 -3.60
CA GLU A 16 9.99 -19.53 -2.37
C GLU A 16 10.40 -20.35 -1.14
N ALA A 17 9.94 -21.60 -1.04
CA ALA A 17 10.28 -22.48 0.07
C ALA A 17 11.79 -22.80 0.13
N ASP A 18 12.41 -23.12 -1.01
CA ASP A 18 13.84 -23.37 -1.11
C ASP A 18 14.67 -22.10 -0.81
N ALA A 19 14.24 -20.95 -1.28
CA ALA A 19 14.91 -19.69 -0.99
C ALA A 19 14.89 -19.36 0.51
N VAL A 20 13.73 -19.52 1.18
CA VAL A 20 13.63 -19.39 2.65
C VAL A 20 14.52 -20.38 3.37
N ARG A 21 14.53 -21.65 2.95
CA ARG A 21 15.41 -22.67 3.49
C ARG A 21 16.88 -22.27 3.38
N ALA A 22 17.29 -21.73 2.23
CA ALA A 22 18.67 -21.26 2.02
C ALA A 22 19.03 -20.10 2.97
N VAL A 23 18.15 -19.13 3.15
CA VAL A 23 18.35 -18.04 4.10
C VAL A 23 18.53 -18.55 5.52
N ILE A 24 17.65 -19.47 5.98
CA ILE A 24 17.74 -20.03 7.34
C ILE A 24 19.06 -20.77 7.53
N LEU A 25 19.45 -21.63 6.60
CA LEU A 25 20.68 -22.42 6.69
C LEU A 25 21.97 -21.58 6.57
N SER A 26 21.88 -20.38 6.00
CA SER A 26 23.00 -19.44 5.95
C SER A 26 23.33 -18.82 7.32
N ASN A 27 22.43 -18.89 8.29
CA ASN A 27 22.48 -18.16 9.58
C ASN A 27 22.53 -16.62 9.44
N LYS A 28 22.29 -16.08 8.24
CA LYS A 28 22.23 -14.63 7.95
C LYS A 28 20.77 -14.18 7.83
N VAL A 29 20.03 -14.25 8.91
CA VAL A 29 18.57 -14.10 8.95
C VAL A 29 18.08 -12.70 9.32
N ASN A 30 19.02 -11.79 9.62
CA ASN A 30 18.72 -10.43 10.06
C ASN A 30 19.25 -9.41 9.05
N TYR A 31 18.63 -8.24 8.94
CA TYR A 31 18.99 -7.11 8.09
C TYR A 31 20.50 -6.78 8.10
N TRP A 32 21.16 -6.90 9.26
CA TRP A 32 22.58 -6.55 9.45
C TRP A 32 23.55 -7.63 8.97
N THR A 33 23.11 -8.87 8.91
CA THR A 33 23.97 -10.01 8.52
C THR A 33 23.63 -10.55 7.13
N GLY A 34 22.41 -10.34 6.64
CA GLY A 34 21.95 -10.74 5.33
C GLY A 34 22.04 -9.64 4.28
N GLN A 35 21.54 -9.93 3.08
CA GLN A 35 21.50 -9.01 1.95
C GLN A 35 20.12 -8.99 1.25
N GLU A 36 19.22 -9.93 1.60
CA GLU A 36 17.94 -10.09 0.90
C GLU A 36 17.06 -8.84 1.06
N THR A 37 16.99 -8.29 2.28
CA THR A 37 16.21 -7.08 2.56
C THR A 37 16.74 -5.87 1.82
N ARG A 38 18.05 -5.64 1.79
CA ARG A 38 18.68 -4.53 1.07
C ARG A 38 18.50 -4.66 -0.44
N SER A 39 18.58 -5.89 -0.95
CA SER A 39 18.32 -6.16 -2.37
C SER A 39 16.86 -5.90 -2.70
N PHE A 40 15.92 -6.31 -1.83
CA PHE A 40 14.50 -6.08 -2.00
C PHE A 40 14.16 -4.58 -1.99
N GLU A 41 14.74 -3.79 -1.07
CA GLU A 41 14.61 -2.33 -1.04
C GLU A 41 14.98 -1.71 -2.39
N LYS A 42 16.15 -2.07 -2.96
CA LYS A 42 16.61 -1.56 -4.26
C LYS A 42 15.72 -1.99 -5.43
N GLU A 43 15.36 -3.27 -5.47
CA GLU A 43 14.51 -3.83 -6.52
C GLU A 43 13.11 -3.22 -6.49
N PHE A 44 12.56 -3.02 -5.26
CA PHE A 44 11.22 -2.43 -5.09
C PHE A 44 11.21 -0.94 -5.42
N ALA A 45 12.22 -0.17 -5.02
CA ALA A 45 12.37 1.23 -5.41
C ALA A 45 12.38 1.38 -6.94
N ALA A 46 13.21 0.58 -7.63
CA ALA A 46 13.26 0.57 -9.10
C ALA A 46 11.90 0.19 -9.72
N TRP A 47 11.20 -0.79 -9.16
CA TRP A 47 9.91 -1.24 -9.65
C TRP A 47 8.80 -0.21 -9.44
N SER A 48 8.80 0.49 -8.30
CA SER A 48 7.83 1.54 -7.98
C SER A 48 8.15 2.90 -8.62
N GLY A 49 9.29 3.02 -9.31
CA GLY A 49 9.71 4.27 -9.96
C GLY A 49 10.15 5.34 -8.95
N THR A 50 10.72 4.92 -7.80
CA THR A 50 11.24 5.82 -6.76
C THR A 50 12.75 5.63 -6.59
N GLU A 51 13.42 6.62 -5.96
CA GLU A 51 14.86 6.55 -5.70
C GLU A 51 15.18 5.70 -4.48
N TYR A 52 14.30 5.71 -3.46
CA TYR A 52 14.57 5.09 -2.16
C TYR A 52 13.40 4.24 -1.68
N ALA A 53 13.75 3.17 -0.96
CA ALA A 53 12.80 2.33 -0.24
C ALA A 53 13.38 1.91 1.12
N VAL A 54 12.49 1.64 2.08
CA VAL A 54 12.83 1.07 3.38
C VAL A 54 11.86 -0.08 3.68
N ALA A 55 12.39 -1.29 3.81
CA ALA A 55 11.62 -2.47 4.13
C ALA A 55 11.29 -2.55 5.63
N LEU A 56 10.06 -2.90 5.95
CA LEU A 56 9.46 -2.84 7.27
C LEU A 56 8.71 -4.14 7.61
N ALA A 57 8.44 -4.33 8.89
CA ALA A 57 7.78 -5.53 9.41
C ALA A 57 6.35 -5.73 8.89
N ASN A 58 5.62 -4.66 8.61
CA ASN A 58 4.26 -4.70 8.04
C ASN A 58 3.82 -3.34 7.50
N GLY A 59 2.65 -3.29 6.82
CA GLY A 59 2.13 -2.07 6.22
C GLY A 59 1.62 -1.03 7.22
N THR A 60 1.22 -1.43 8.42
CA THR A 60 0.77 -0.48 9.47
C THR A 60 1.95 0.36 9.94
N VAL A 61 3.08 -0.27 10.28
CA VAL A 61 4.29 0.48 10.67
C VAL A 61 4.91 1.27 9.52
N ALA A 62 4.57 0.95 8.27
CA ALA A 62 4.93 1.78 7.12
C ALA A 62 4.19 3.14 7.14
N LEU A 63 2.91 3.15 7.49
CA LEU A 63 2.15 4.39 7.71
C LEU A 63 2.66 5.14 8.95
N ASP A 64 2.92 4.43 10.05
CA ASP A 64 3.43 5.03 11.30
C ASP A 64 4.77 5.74 11.07
N VAL A 65 5.72 5.10 10.36
CA VAL A 65 7.02 5.71 10.09
C VAL A 65 6.93 6.86 9.08
N ALA A 66 6.00 6.81 8.12
CA ALA A 66 5.75 7.90 7.19
C ALA A 66 5.27 9.16 7.92
N LEU A 67 4.29 9.02 8.83
CA LEU A 67 3.82 10.12 9.67
C LEU A 67 4.94 10.66 10.57
N LYS A 68 5.74 9.76 11.15
CA LYS A 68 6.88 10.15 11.99
C LYS A 68 7.95 10.93 11.24
N ALA A 69 8.30 10.52 10.02
CA ALA A 69 9.29 11.21 9.20
C ALA A 69 8.81 12.59 8.72
N LEU A 70 7.50 12.79 8.63
CA LEU A 70 6.88 14.09 8.32
C LEU A 70 6.64 14.96 9.57
N ASP A 71 7.11 14.53 10.73
CA ASP A 71 6.95 15.19 12.04
C ASP A 71 5.49 15.46 12.41
N ILE A 72 4.58 14.59 12.01
CA ILE A 72 3.15 14.66 12.35
C ILE A 72 2.94 14.15 13.76
N GLY A 73 2.22 14.94 14.57
CA GLY A 73 2.02 14.63 15.99
C GLY A 73 0.85 15.36 16.65
N PRO A 74 0.86 15.49 18.00
CA PRO A 74 -0.21 16.09 18.76
C PRO A 74 -0.54 17.54 18.31
N GLY A 75 -1.81 17.80 18.01
CA GLY A 75 -2.29 19.10 17.54
C GLY A 75 -2.44 19.19 16.03
N ASP A 76 -1.80 18.30 15.28
CA ASP A 76 -1.93 18.24 13.82
C ASP A 76 -3.18 17.50 13.39
N GLU A 77 -3.72 17.86 12.24
CA GLU A 77 -4.79 17.15 11.56
C GLU A 77 -4.27 16.49 10.28
N VAL A 78 -4.72 15.25 10.05
CA VAL A 78 -4.42 14.51 8.82
C VAL A 78 -5.72 14.13 8.14
N VAL A 79 -5.90 14.56 6.89
CA VAL A 79 -7.10 14.22 6.12
C VAL A 79 -6.94 12.82 5.54
N VAL A 80 -7.96 12.00 5.74
CA VAL A 80 -8.05 10.62 5.29
C VAL A 80 -9.49 10.29 4.90
N THR A 81 -9.70 9.23 4.12
CA THR A 81 -11.05 8.71 3.85
C THR A 81 -11.49 7.71 4.92
N SER A 82 -12.81 7.65 5.18
CA SER A 82 -13.40 6.56 5.98
C SER A 82 -13.49 5.24 5.21
N ARG A 83 -13.33 5.28 3.88
CA ARG A 83 -13.39 4.10 3.01
C ARG A 83 -11.99 3.52 2.79
N THR A 84 -11.48 2.88 3.83
CA THR A 84 -10.14 2.29 3.87
C THR A 84 -10.08 1.16 4.90
N PHE A 85 -8.93 0.47 4.96
CA PHE A 85 -8.61 -0.36 6.12
C PHE A 85 -8.26 0.53 7.31
N LEU A 86 -8.60 0.06 8.51
CA LEU A 86 -8.46 0.86 9.75
C LEU A 86 -7.03 1.43 9.95
N ALA A 87 -6.00 0.75 9.44
CA ALA A 87 -4.61 1.18 9.62
C ALA A 87 -4.34 2.60 9.11
N SER A 88 -4.95 3.05 8.00
CA SER A 88 -4.80 4.41 7.49
C SER A 88 -5.29 5.47 8.48
N VAL A 89 -6.25 5.12 9.33
CA VAL A 89 -6.80 6.01 10.38
C VAL A 89 -6.07 5.82 11.71
N SER A 90 -5.84 4.56 12.12
CA SER A 90 -5.22 4.27 13.41
C SER A 90 -3.77 4.75 13.49
N SER A 91 -3.02 4.79 12.39
CA SER A 91 -1.67 5.36 12.35
C SER A 91 -1.68 6.86 12.70
N ILE A 92 -2.69 7.62 12.24
CA ILE A 92 -2.86 9.04 12.60
C ILE A 92 -3.09 9.18 14.12
N VAL A 93 -3.98 8.35 14.68
CA VAL A 93 -4.27 8.35 16.12
C VAL A 93 -3.03 7.93 16.92
N ASN A 94 -2.29 6.92 16.46
CA ASN A 94 -1.05 6.46 17.11
C ASN A 94 0.06 7.52 17.09
N ALA A 95 0.10 8.38 16.05
CA ALA A 95 0.99 9.53 16.01
C ALA A 95 0.57 10.64 16.98
N GLY A 96 -0.61 10.56 17.61
CA GLY A 96 -1.18 11.60 18.47
C GLY A 96 -1.89 12.70 17.68
N ALA A 97 -1.99 12.59 16.36
CA ALA A 97 -2.68 13.52 15.48
C ALA A 97 -4.19 13.21 15.38
N VAL A 98 -4.94 14.10 14.79
CA VAL A 98 -6.39 14.01 14.64
C VAL A 98 -6.74 13.60 13.21
N PRO A 99 -7.40 12.44 12.98
CA PRO A 99 -7.92 12.09 11.66
C PRO A 99 -9.13 12.94 11.31
N VAL A 100 -9.09 13.57 10.13
CA VAL A 100 -10.19 14.33 9.56
C VAL A 100 -10.70 13.62 8.33
N PHE A 101 -12.00 13.30 8.29
CA PHE A 101 -12.55 12.48 7.22
C PHE A 101 -13.05 13.35 6.05
N ALA A 102 -12.50 13.09 4.86
CA ALA A 102 -13.05 13.58 3.59
C ALA A 102 -13.93 12.52 2.95
N ASP A 103 -15.01 12.95 2.31
CA ASP A 103 -15.91 12.07 1.56
C ASP A 103 -15.27 11.57 0.26
N VAL A 104 -15.91 10.62 -0.40
CA VAL A 104 -15.38 9.93 -1.57
C VAL A 104 -16.24 10.17 -2.81
N ALA A 105 -15.62 10.15 -3.98
CA ALA A 105 -16.32 10.17 -5.25
C ALA A 105 -17.12 8.88 -5.48
N LEU A 106 -18.27 9.00 -6.12
CA LEU A 106 -19.19 7.89 -6.33
C LEU A 106 -18.57 6.73 -7.14
N ASP A 107 -17.74 7.04 -8.14
CA ASP A 107 -17.18 6.03 -9.04
C ASP A 107 -15.90 5.40 -8.50
N SER A 108 -14.89 6.20 -8.18
CA SER A 108 -13.61 5.70 -7.70
C SER A 108 -13.67 5.19 -6.25
N GLN A 109 -14.56 5.74 -5.43
CA GLN A 109 -14.60 5.54 -3.99
C GLN A 109 -13.34 6.06 -3.27
N ASN A 110 -12.54 6.86 -3.96
CA ASN A 110 -11.43 7.62 -3.40
C ASN A 110 -11.88 9.05 -3.09
N PHE A 111 -11.25 9.72 -2.17
CA PHE A 111 -11.47 11.16 -1.98
C PHE A 111 -10.91 11.96 -3.18
N THR A 112 -11.31 13.20 -3.31
CA THR A 112 -10.89 14.10 -4.39
C THR A 112 -10.36 15.40 -3.79
N ALA A 113 -9.65 16.21 -4.59
CA ALA A 113 -9.22 17.54 -4.15
C ALA A 113 -10.39 18.40 -3.63
N GLU A 114 -11.58 18.29 -4.24
CA GLU A 114 -12.79 18.97 -3.80
C GLU A 114 -13.24 18.51 -2.41
N THR A 115 -13.35 17.19 -2.18
CA THR A 115 -13.78 16.66 -0.88
C THR A 115 -12.75 16.89 0.21
N ILE A 116 -11.45 16.91 -0.14
CA ILE A 116 -10.36 17.29 0.77
C ILE A 116 -10.49 18.78 1.15
N SER A 117 -10.59 19.68 0.14
CA SER A 117 -10.69 21.13 0.36
C SER A 117 -11.84 21.50 1.30
N ALA A 118 -12.95 20.78 1.24
CA ALA A 118 -14.13 21.04 2.09
C ALA A 118 -13.89 20.81 3.59
N VAL A 119 -12.80 20.12 3.96
CA VAL A 119 -12.50 19.76 5.36
C VAL A 119 -11.15 20.27 5.86
N LEU A 120 -10.41 21.04 5.05
CA LEU A 120 -9.15 21.64 5.45
C LEU A 120 -9.31 22.67 6.57
N THR A 121 -8.38 22.65 7.50
CA THR A 121 -8.26 23.67 8.56
C THR A 121 -6.80 24.14 8.66
N PRO A 122 -6.52 25.23 9.40
CA PRO A 122 -5.13 25.67 9.64
C PRO A 122 -4.25 24.62 10.37
N ARG A 123 -4.84 23.60 10.98
CA ARG A 123 -4.13 22.49 11.64
C ARG A 123 -3.85 21.32 10.70
N THR A 124 -4.43 21.29 9.52
CA THR A 124 -4.16 20.22 8.55
C THR A 124 -2.70 20.29 8.11
N LYS A 125 -1.98 19.16 8.23
CA LYS A 125 -0.55 19.05 7.87
C LYS A 125 -0.28 18.00 6.80
N ALA A 126 -1.14 16.99 6.72
CA ALA A 126 -0.93 15.91 5.75
C ALA A 126 -2.25 15.33 5.23
N LEU A 127 -2.11 14.61 4.11
CA LEU A 127 -3.16 13.82 3.47
C LEU A 127 -2.69 12.37 3.38
N ILE A 128 -3.58 11.40 3.64
CA ILE A 128 -3.34 9.99 3.31
C ILE A 128 -4.23 9.58 2.14
N CYS A 129 -3.64 9.49 0.95
CA CYS A 129 -4.30 9.11 -0.29
C CYS A 129 -4.39 7.59 -0.40
N VAL A 130 -5.55 7.02 -0.14
CA VAL A 130 -5.75 5.57 -0.26
C VAL A 130 -6.16 5.22 -1.69
N HIS A 131 -5.35 4.45 -2.39
CA HIS A 131 -5.68 3.91 -3.71
C HIS A 131 -6.58 2.68 -3.59
N LEU A 132 -7.85 2.92 -3.27
CA LEU A 132 -8.80 1.89 -2.87
C LEU A 132 -8.98 0.81 -3.94
N ALA A 133 -8.93 -0.45 -3.54
CA ALA A 133 -9.08 -1.62 -4.41
C ALA A 133 -8.03 -1.72 -5.54
N GLY A 134 -7.08 -0.79 -5.59
CA GLY A 134 -6.10 -0.62 -6.66
C GLY A 134 -6.49 0.43 -7.71
N TRP A 135 -7.49 1.25 -7.44
CA TRP A 135 -7.84 2.42 -8.25
C TRP A 135 -7.00 3.62 -7.82
N PRO A 136 -6.17 4.22 -8.71
CA PRO A 136 -5.41 5.41 -8.37
C PRO A 136 -6.31 6.58 -7.94
N CYS A 137 -5.92 7.32 -6.90
CA CYS A 137 -6.48 8.64 -6.65
C CYS A 137 -6.16 9.57 -7.83
N ASP A 138 -6.96 10.61 -8.03
CA ASP A 138 -6.65 11.67 -9.01
C ASP A 138 -5.56 12.58 -8.41
N MET A 139 -4.30 12.16 -8.60
CA MET A 139 -3.17 12.71 -7.85
C MET A 139 -2.78 14.13 -8.27
N ASP A 140 -2.94 14.52 -9.55
CA ASP A 140 -2.52 15.86 -9.98
C ASP A 140 -3.25 16.95 -9.22
N PRO A 141 -4.61 17.02 -9.19
CA PRO A 141 -5.31 18.07 -8.43
C PRO A 141 -5.12 17.93 -6.91
N ILE A 142 -4.84 16.72 -6.40
CA ILE A 142 -4.52 16.55 -4.97
C ILE A 142 -3.14 17.12 -4.66
N MET A 143 -2.14 16.90 -5.51
CA MET A 143 -0.80 17.45 -5.33
C MET A 143 -0.79 18.98 -5.49
N ASP A 144 -1.58 19.53 -6.43
CA ASP A 144 -1.75 20.97 -6.59
C ASP A 144 -2.36 21.60 -5.32
N LEU A 145 -3.42 21.01 -4.78
CA LEU A 145 -4.03 21.45 -3.53
C LEU A 145 -3.04 21.33 -2.34
N ALA A 146 -2.28 20.25 -2.29
CA ALA A 146 -1.29 20.05 -1.23
C ALA A 146 -0.18 21.12 -1.30
N ALA A 147 0.27 21.48 -2.49
CA ALA A 147 1.25 22.54 -2.69
C ALA A 147 0.71 23.92 -2.29
N GLU A 148 -0.56 24.24 -2.62
CA GLU A 148 -1.23 25.50 -2.25
C GLU A 148 -1.32 25.68 -0.73
N HIS A 149 -1.51 24.58 0.02
CA HIS A 149 -1.71 24.60 1.47
C HIS A 149 -0.50 24.09 2.29
N ASP A 150 0.65 23.88 1.66
CA ASP A 150 1.88 23.32 2.29
C ASP A 150 1.61 21.99 3.03
N LEU A 151 0.82 21.12 2.42
CA LEU A 151 0.47 19.82 2.98
C LEU A 151 1.42 18.72 2.49
N LYS A 152 1.68 17.75 3.35
CA LYS A 152 2.41 16.52 2.97
C LYS A 152 1.44 15.45 2.49
N VAL A 153 1.84 14.70 1.48
CA VAL A 153 1.01 13.63 0.88
C VAL A 153 1.66 12.29 1.09
N ILE A 154 0.95 11.40 1.78
CA ILE A 154 1.28 9.97 1.91
C ILE A 154 0.35 9.21 0.98
N GLU A 155 0.92 8.39 0.08
CA GLU A 155 0.15 7.45 -0.72
C GLU A 155 0.03 6.12 0.05
N ASP A 156 -1.19 5.71 0.43
CA ASP A 156 -1.44 4.35 0.93
C ASP A 156 -1.65 3.42 -0.27
N CYS A 157 -0.57 2.74 -0.63
CA CYS A 157 -0.48 1.82 -1.76
C CYS A 157 -0.73 0.37 -1.38
N ALA A 158 -1.19 0.07 -0.16
CA ALA A 158 -1.39 -1.30 0.33
C ALA A 158 -2.31 -2.16 -0.56
N GLN A 159 -3.13 -1.55 -1.41
CA GLN A 159 -4.05 -2.20 -2.34
C GLN A 159 -3.69 -1.97 -3.81
N ALA A 160 -2.57 -1.32 -4.12
CA ALA A 160 -2.34 -0.71 -5.43
C ALA A 160 -1.06 -1.15 -6.14
N HIS A 161 -0.51 -2.31 -5.80
CA HIS A 161 0.68 -2.86 -6.45
C HIS A 161 0.47 -3.01 -7.96
N GLY A 162 1.21 -2.23 -8.75
CA GLY A 162 1.13 -2.21 -10.21
C GLY A 162 0.10 -1.23 -10.80
N ALA A 163 -0.60 -0.44 -9.97
CA ALA A 163 -1.44 0.65 -10.47
C ALA A 163 -0.60 1.80 -11.01
N HIS A 164 -1.13 2.51 -12.03
CA HIS A 164 -0.50 3.70 -12.59
C HIS A 164 -1.53 4.82 -12.73
N TYR A 165 -1.12 6.02 -12.39
CA TYR A 165 -1.86 7.25 -12.60
C TYR A 165 -1.22 8.02 -13.76
N LYS A 166 -1.93 8.17 -14.88
CA LYS A 166 -1.44 8.85 -16.10
C LYS A 166 -0.02 8.40 -16.50
N GLY A 167 0.22 7.09 -16.46
CA GLY A 167 1.50 6.49 -16.83
C GLY A 167 2.58 6.51 -15.73
N ARG A 168 2.38 7.18 -14.60
CA ARG A 168 3.29 7.18 -13.44
C ARG A 168 2.88 6.05 -12.47
N PRO A 169 3.79 5.22 -11.97
CA PRO A 169 3.44 4.27 -10.90
C PRO A 169 2.86 5.00 -9.69
N VAL A 170 1.77 4.49 -9.10
CA VAL A 170 1.35 4.98 -7.78
C VAL A 170 2.45 4.68 -6.76
N GLY A 171 2.55 5.53 -5.75
CA GLY A 171 3.64 5.46 -4.76
C GLY A 171 4.90 6.21 -5.16
N SER A 172 4.92 6.83 -6.37
CA SER A 172 6.01 7.70 -6.83
C SER A 172 5.61 9.18 -6.96
N ILE A 173 4.38 9.53 -6.56
CA ILE A 173 3.78 10.85 -6.85
C ILE A 173 3.72 11.73 -5.61
N GLY A 174 3.30 11.16 -4.48
CA GLY A 174 3.31 11.85 -3.19
C GLY A 174 4.71 12.00 -2.59
N HIS A 175 4.79 12.48 -1.36
CA HIS A 175 6.08 12.65 -0.66
C HIS A 175 6.61 11.32 -0.14
N ILE A 176 5.74 10.46 0.38
CA ILE A 176 6.05 9.10 0.86
C ILE A 176 4.93 8.18 0.43
N ALA A 177 5.25 6.93 0.09
CA ALA A 177 4.24 5.90 -0.09
C ALA A 177 4.46 4.76 0.89
N ALA A 178 3.35 4.21 1.41
CA ALA A 178 3.31 3.07 2.31
C ALA A 178 2.71 1.85 1.59
N TRP A 179 3.38 0.70 1.70
CA TRP A 179 3.02 -0.55 1.05
C TRP A 179 2.82 -1.66 2.08
N SER A 180 1.95 -2.60 1.78
CA SER A 180 1.69 -3.77 2.62
C SER A 180 1.92 -5.05 1.83
N PHE A 181 2.57 -6.02 2.45
CA PHE A 181 2.77 -7.38 1.94
C PHE A 181 2.09 -8.41 2.83
N CYS A 182 0.96 -8.04 3.46
CA CYS A 182 0.11 -8.97 4.20
C CYS A 182 -0.40 -10.08 3.28
N GLN A 183 -0.78 -11.23 3.84
CA GLN A 183 -1.12 -12.42 3.05
C GLN A 183 -2.22 -12.22 2.00
N ASP A 184 -3.14 -11.28 2.20
CA ASP A 184 -4.26 -11.02 1.29
C ASP A 184 -3.92 -10.04 0.15
N LYS A 185 -2.72 -9.43 0.16
CA LYS A 185 -2.30 -8.44 -0.83
C LYS A 185 -1.94 -9.08 -2.17
N ILE A 186 -1.72 -8.23 -3.18
CA ILE A 186 -1.36 -8.68 -4.54
C ILE A 186 -0.02 -9.42 -4.55
N MET A 187 0.90 -9.02 -3.69
CA MET A 187 2.10 -9.80 -3.34
C MET A 187 2.25 -9.84 -1.82
N THR A 188 2.86 -10.89 -1.31
CA THR A 188 3.08 -11.09 0.13
C THR A 188 4.51 -11.55 0.42
N THR A 189 4.99 -11.22 1.60
CA THR A 189 6.33 -11.63 2.08
C THR A 189 6.24 -12.74 3.14
N GLY A 190 5.41 -13.75 2.87
CA GLY A 190 5.23 -14.89 3.77
C GLY A 190 4.17 -14.66 4.86
N GLY A 191 3.24 -13.71 4.62
CA GLY A 191 2.11 -13.44 5.52
C GLY A 191 2.09 -12.01 6.05
N GLU A 192 3.23 -11.43 6.35
CA GLU A 192 3.39 -10.04 6.79
C GLU A 192 4.61 -9.40 6.13
N GLY A 193 4.56 -8.06 5.99
CA GLY A 193 5.63 -7.22 5.49
C GLY A 193 5.11 -5.86 5.07
N GLY A 194 6.02 -4.91 4.95
CA GLY A 194 5.73 -3.55 4.49
C GLY A 194 6.94 -2.90 3.81
N MET A 195 6.69 -1.79 3.17
CA MET A 195 7.71 -0.95 2.56
C MET A 195 7.26 0.51 2.62
N VAL A 196 8.18 1.42 2.77
CA VAL A 196 7.95 2.82 2.38
C VAL A 196 8.85 3.16 1.20
N THR A 197 8.35 4.01 0.31
CA THR A 197 9.11 4.53 -0.84
C THR A 197 9.04 6.04 -0.88
N THR A 198 10.10 6.69 -1.36
CA THR A 198 10.19 8.16 -1.51
C THR A 198 11.26 8.53 -2.53
N ASN A 199 11.16 9.75 -3.07
CA ASN A 199 12.22 10.37 -3.88
C ASN A 199 13.07 11.38 -3.06
N ASP A 200 12.75 11.58 -1.78
CA ASP A 200 13.47 12.48 -0.90
C ASP A 200 14.47 11.71 -0.03
N ARG A 201 15.76 12.03 -0.19
CA ARG A 201 16.86 11.39 0.55
C ARG A 201 16.75 11.62 2.05
N GLN A 202 16.30 12.80 2.49
CA GLN A 202 16.20 13.09 3.93
C GLN A 202 15.07 12.30 4.57
N LEU A 203 13.88 12.27 3.96
CA LEU A 203 12.77 11.44 4.44
C LEU A 203 13.15 9.96 4.48
N TRP A 204 13.87 9.47 3.47
CA TRP A 204 14.38 8.10 3.48
C TRP A 204 15.34 7.86 4.64
N ALA A 205 16.30 8.76 4.87
CA ALA A 205 17.28 8.60 5.95
C ALA A 205 16.60 8.59 7.33
N ASP A 206 15.60 9.46 7.54
CA ASP A 206 14.83 9.54 8.78
C ASP A 206 14.02 8.27 9.01
N MET A 207 13.32 7.75 7.99
CA MET A 207 12.58 6.49 8.07
C MET A 207 13.50 5.29 8.29
N TRP A 208 14.65 5.27 7.61
CA TRP A 208 15.66 4.22 7.76
C TRP A 208 16.23 4.21 9.18
N ALA A 209 16.56 5.39 9.73
CA ALA A 209 17.05 5.55 11.09
C ALA A 209 16.01 5.12 12.12
N TYR A 210 14.78 5.61 11.99
CA TYR A 210 13.71 5.33 12.94
C TYR A 210 13.39 3.84 13.05
N LYS A 211 13.33 3.10 11.92
CA LYS A 211 13.08 1.65 11.92
C LYS A 211 14.15 0.83 12.64
N ASP A 212 15.32 1.41 12.87
CA ASP A 212 16.50 0.71 13.42
C ASP A 212 17.16 1.48 14.57
N HIS A 213 16.36 1.74 15.60
CA HIS A 213 16.82 2.32 16.88
C HIS A 213 17.49 3.70 16.76
N GLY A 214 17.23 4.44 15.68
CA GLY A 214 17.83 5.77 15.48
C GLY A 214 19.28 5.75 14.98
N LYS A 215 19.73 4.65 14.37
CA LYS A 215 21.05 4.62 13.71
C LYS A 215 21.06 5.55 12.50
N SER A 216 22.06 6.42 12.43
CA SER A 216 22.28 7.25 11.25
C SER A 216 22.95 6.45 10.12
N TRP A 217 22.42 6.56 8.90
CA TRP A 217 23.04 5.96 7.71
C TRP A 217 24.46 6.45 7.52
N GLU A 218 24.65 7.77 7.66
CA GLU A 218 25.97 8.41 7.56
C GLU A 218 26.94 7.85 8.59
N ALA A 219 26.50 7.74 9.86
CA ALA A 219 27.35 7.20 10.92
C ALA A 219 27.70 5.72 10.72
N VAL A 220 26.84 4.95 10.04
CA VAL A 220 27.11 3.53 9.77
C VAL A 220 28.03 3.32 8.58
N TYR A 221 27.83 4.06 7.48
CA TYR A 221 28.43 3.73 6.19
C TYR A 221 29.36 4.79 5.60
N GLU A 222 29.22 6.05 6.01
CA GLU A 222 29.95 7.17 5.37
C GLU A 222 31.00 7.79 6.31
N ARG A 223 30.80 7.72 7.63
CA ARG A 223 31.69 8.31 8.64
C ARG A 223 32.82 7.35 9.00
N GLU A 224 34.04 7.89 9.02
CA GLU A 224 35.17 7.16 9.61
C GLU A 224 35.09 7.09 11.14
N HIS A 225 35.42 5.93 11.69
CA HIS A 225 35.43 5.70 13.13
C HIS A 225 36.80 5.20 13.59
N ALA A 226 37.26 5.67 14.75
CA ALA A 226 38.42 5.10 15.41
C ALA A 226 38.15 3.61 15.77
N PRO A 227 39.19 2.77 15.87
CA PRO A 227 39.02 1.39 16.36
C PRO A 227 38.35 1.34 17.72
N GLY A 228 37.38 0.44 17.88
CA GLY A 228 36.63 0.26 19.13
C GLY A 228 35.15 0.49 18.98
N PHE A 229 34.50 1.02 20.02
CA PHE A 229 33.06 1.29 20.02
C PHE A 229 32.71 2.45 19.10
N ARG A 230 31.67 2.25 18.26
CA ARG A 230 31.17 3.26 17.31
C ARG A 230 29.84 3.83 17.78
N TRP A 231 29.74 5.14 17.86
CA TRP A 231 28.48 5.85 18.14
C TRP A 231 27.68 5.99 16.86
N LEU A 232 26.66 5.15 16.67
CA LEU A 232 25.89 5.05 15.43
C LEU A 232 24.47 5.62 15.57
N HIS A 233 23.99 5.80 16.81
CA HIS A 233 22.62 6.24 17.11
C HIS A 233 22.62 7.75 17.33
N GLU A 234 21.95 8.49 16.43
CA GLU A 234 21.87 9.95 16.47
C GLU A 234 20.44 10.46 16.75
N SER A 235 19.49 9.56 16.83
CA SER A 235 18.09 9.84 17.16
C SER A 235 17.48 8.68 17.96
N PHE A 236 16.23 8.85 18.41
CA PHE A 236 15.44 7.75 18.95
C PHE A 236 14.67 7.03 17.84
N GLY A 237 14.57 5.71 17.94
CA GLY A 237 13.85 4.89 16.99
C GLY A 237 13.36 3.59 17.62
N THR A 238 12.92 2.67 16.79
CA THR A 238 12.35 1.38 17.18
C THR A 238 12.92 0.24 16.36
N ASN A 239 12.44 -0.98 16.54
CA ASN A 239 12.83 -2.14 15.76
C ASN A 239 11.67 -2.62 14.89
N TRP A 240 11.59 -2.10 13.66
CA TRP A 240 10.58 -2.47 12.67
C TRP A 240 11.19 -3.09 11.40
N ARG A 241 12.36 -3.67 11.52
CA ARG A 241 13.07 -4.30 10.40
C ARG A 241 12.29 -5.48 9.83
N MET A 242 12.25 -5.58 8.50
CA MET A 242 11.86 -6.81 7.81
C MET A 242 12.92 -7.91 8.02
N LEU A 243 12.48 -9.16 8.10
CA LEU A 243 13.38 -10.32 8.16
C LEU A 243 13.86 -10.71 6.76
N GLU A 244 15.06 -11.30 6.68
CA GLU A 244 15.64 -11.79 5.41
C GLU A 244 14.75 -12.87 4.77
N VAL A 245 14.09 -13.72 5.57
CA VAL A 245 13.14 -14.73 5.06
C VAL A 245 11.89 -14.12 4.43
N GLN A 246 11.45 -12.97 4.91
CA GLN A 246 10.34 -12.23 4.27
C GLN A 246 10.81 -11.58 2.97
N ALA A 247 11.98 -10.96 3.00
CA ALA A 247 12.53 -10.24 1.86
C ALA A 247 12.81 -11.15 0.67
N VAL A 248 13.35 -12.35 0.88
CA VAL A 248 13.63 -13.29 -0.22
C VAL A 248 12.34 -13.74 -0.92
N ILE A 249 11.25 -13.93 -0.18
CA ILE A 249 9.92 -14.20 -0.78
C ILE A 249 9.47 -13.00 -1.60
N GLY A 250 9.57 -11.78 -1.02
CA GLY A 250 9.19 -10.54 -1.69
C GLY A 250 9.91 -10.33 -3.03
N ARG A 251 11.22 -10.59 -3.07
CA ARG A 251 12.04 -10.52 -4.30
C ARG A 251 11.57 -11.48 -5.39
N ILE A 252 11.19 -12.71 -5.01
CA ILE A 252 10.66 -13.71 -5.95
C ILE A 252 9.32 -13.24 -6.50
N GLN A 253 8.41 -12.81 -5.63
CA GLN A 253 7.08 -12.36 -6.03
C GLN A 253 7.12 -11.06 -6.85
N LEU A 254 8.04 -10.15 -6.54
CA LEU A 254 8.23 -8.91 -7.30
C LEU A 254 8.53 -9.20 -8.79
N ARG A 255 9.36 -10.21 -9.08
CA ARG A 255 9.64 -10.63 -10.46
C ARG A 255 8.42 -11.15 -11.20
N ARG A 256 7.42 -11.70 -10.48
CA ARG A 256 6.17 -12.22 -11.05
C ARG A 256 5.07 -11.18 -11.22
N MET A 257 5.27 -9.97 -10.67
CA MET A 257 4.23 -8.93 -10.61
C MET A 257 3.66 -8.55 -11.97
N GLN A 258 4.47 -8.47 -13.01
CA GLN A 258 4.00 -8.11 -14.35
C GLN A 258 2.97 -9.12 -14.88
N GLU A 259 3.25 -10.40 -14.75
CA GLU A 259 2.35 -11.49 -15.17
C GLU A 259 1.08 -11.51 -14.31
N TRP A 260 1.24 -11.41 -13.00
CA TRP A 260 0.11 -11.43 -12.07
C TRP A 260 -0.82 -10.24 -12.29
N HIS A 261 -0.26 -9.06 -12.50
CA HIS A 261 -1.05 -7.86 -12.78
C HIS A 261 -1.84 -8.00 -14.10
N ALA A 262 -1.20 -8.46 -15.17
CA ALA A 262 -1.87 -8.72 -16.45
C ALA A 262 -3.02 -9.74 -16.31
N ALA A 263 -2.82 -10.82 -15.56
CA ALA A 263 -3.85 -11.83 -15.30
C ALA A 263 -5.03 -11.23 -14.49
N ARG A 264 -4.75 -10.41 -13.45
CA ARG A 264 -5.78 -9.75 -12.63
C ARG A 264 -6.60 -8.77 -13.47
N LEU A 265 -5.96 -7.93 -14.29
CA LEU A 265 -6.66 -6.99 -15.18
C LEU A 265 -7.54 -7.72 -16.20
N LYS A 266 -7.04 -8.79 -16.79
CA LYS A 266 -7.82 -9.64 -17.72
C LYS A 266 -9.07 -10.21 -17.04
N ASN A 267 -8.93 -10.71 -15.82
CA ASN A 267 -10.05 -11.26 -15.05
C ASN A 267 -11.06 -10.17 -14.65
N ALA A 268 -10.59 -9.04 -14.12
CA ALA A 268 -11.45 -7.90 -13.77
C ALA A 268 -12.22 -7.38 -14.99
N SER A 269 -11.55 -7.22 -16.13
CA SER A 269 -12.19 -6.76 -17.38
C SER A 269 -13.32 -7.68 -17.83
N ARG A 270 -13.16 -9.01 -17.68
CA ARG A 270 -14.22 -9.98 -18.01
C ARG A 270 -15.42 -9.85 -17.06
N ILE A 271 -15.17 -9.71 -15.76
CA ILE A 271 -16.22 -9.51 -14.75
C ILE A 271 -16.99 -8.22 -15.05
N TRP A 272 -16.28 -7.11 -15.26
CA TRP A 272 -16.90 -5.81 -15.56
C TRP A 272 -17.68 -5.82 -16.89
N ALA A 273 -17.18 -6.49 -17.92
CA ALA A 273 -17.87 -6.61 -19.21
C ALA A 273 -19.23 -7.33 -19.07
N GLN A 274 -19.28 -8.40 -18.26
CA GLN A 274 -20.53 -9.10 -17.97
C GLN A 274 -21.45 -8.29 -17.05
N ALA A 275 -20.90 -7.66 -16.02
CA ALA A 275 -21.68 -6.85 -15.09
C ALA A 275 -22.36 -5.64 -15.77
N ARG A 276 -21.73 -5.03 -16.79
CA ARG A 276 -22.31 -3.91 -17.57
C ARG A 276 -23.58 -4.29 -18.31
N GLN A 277 -23.79 -5.58 -18.61
CA GLN A 277 -24.98 -6.07 -19.30
C GLN A 277 -26.19 -6.21 -18.35
N LEU A 278 -25.99 -6.08 -17.06
CA LEU A 278 -27.01 -6.25 -16.04
C LEU A 278 -27.53 -4.88 -15.55
N PRO A 279 -28.80 -4.50 -15.81
CA PRO A 279 -29.33 -3.18 -15.43
C PRO A 279 -29.24 -2.88 -13.94
N ALA A 280 -29.30 -3.92 -13.12
CA ALA A 280 -29.23 -3.81 -11.65
C ALA A 280 -27.80 -3.55 -11.13
N LEU A 281 -26.80 -3.52 -12.00
CA LEU A 281 -25.41 -3.30 -11.61
C LEU A 281 -24.85 -2.01 -12.24
N ARG A 282 -23.96 -1.35 -11.51
CA ARG A 282 -23.13 -0.26 -11.99
C ARG A 282 -21.67 -0.70 -11.90
N VAL A 283 -20.99 -0.62 -13.01
CA VAL A 283 -19.55 -0.86 -13.09
C VAL A 283 -18.85 0.50 -13.14
N PRO A 284 -17.88 0.75 -12.28
CA PRO A 284 -17.12 1.99 -12.33
C PRO A 284 -16.30 2.10 -13.64
N VAL A 285 -16.06 3.34 -14.07
CA VAL A 285 -15.33 3.63 -15.32
C VAL A 285 -14.01 4.29 -14.97
N LEU A 286 -12.92 3.54 -15.13
CA LEU A 286 -11.57 4.05 -14.92
C LEU A 286 -11.21 5.06 -16.03
N PRO A 287 -10.55 6.19 -15.72
CA PRO A 287 -9.97 7.08 -16.73
C PRO A 287 -9.01 6.32 -17.66
N VAL A 288 -9.02 6.66 -18.94
CA VAL A 288 -8.27 5.91 -19.97
C VAL A 288 -6.76 5.92 -19.74
N ALA A 289 -6.25 6.99 -19.13
CA ALA A 289 -4.83 7.14 -18.86
C ALA A 289 -4.34 6.39 -17.60
N ASP A 290 -5.27 5.84 -16.81
CA ASP A 290 -4.97 5.17 -15.55
C ASP A 290 -4.98 3.65 -15.70
N VAL A 291 -4.20 2.99 -14.85
CA VAL A 291 -4.14 1.52 -14.79
C VAL A 291 -4.49 1.06 -13.38
N HIS A 292 -5.53 0.25 -13.28
CA HIS A 292 -6.01 -0.33 -12.01
C HIS A 292 -5.13 -1.50 -11.59
N ALA A 293 -4.80 -1.65 -10.31
CA ALA A 293 -4.07 -2.82 -9.81
C ALA A 293 -4.91 -4.11 -9.77
N ALA A 294 -6.24 -3.97 -9.85
CA ALA A 294 -7.18 -5.08 -9.73
C ALA A 294 -6.98 -5.94 -8.45
N TYR A 295 -6.68 -5.27 -7.32
CA TYR A 295 -6.69 -5.92 -6.01
C TYR A 295 -8.07 -6.43 -5.66
N LYS A 296 -9.10 -5.59 -5.84
CA LYS A 296 -10.51 -6.00 -5.79
C LYS A 296 -11.25 -5.50 -7.01
N CYS A 297 -12.24 -6.26 -7.47
CA CYS A 297 -13.08 -5.93 -8.60
C CYS A 297 -14.45 -5.46 -8.08
N TYR A 298 -14.61 -4.17 -7.81
CA TYR A 298 -15.88 -3.62 -7.34
C TYR A 298 -16.93 -3.56 -8.46
N VAL A 299 -18.14 -3.94 -8.08
CA VAL A 299 -19.38 -3.75 -8.86
C VAL A 299 -20.45 -3.26 -7.88
N PHE A 300 -21.16 -2.20 -8.23
CA PHE A 300 -22.16 -1.57 -7.36
C PHE A 300 -23.56 -2.03 -7.75
N VAL A 301 -24.38 -2.37 -6.74
CA VAL A 301 -25.77 -2.71 -6.93
C VAL A 301 -26.61 -1.43 -7.03
N ARG A 302 -27.54 -1.37 -7.97
CA ARG A 302 -28.60 -0.35 -8.08
C ARG A 302 -29.87 -0.88 -7.40
N PRO A 303 -30.17 -0.50 -6.15
CA PRO A 303 -31.29 -1.07 -5.39
C PRO A 303 -32.63 -0.92 -6.12
N GLN A 304 -32.83 0.22 -6.78
CA GLN A 304 -34.08 0.54 -7.49
C GLN A 304 -34.33 -0.34 -8.75
N ALA A 305 -33.29 -1.02 -9.25
CA ALA A 305 -33.38 -1.91 -10.41
C ALA A 305 -33.45 -3.40 -10.01
N LEU A 306 -33.48 -3.69 -8.72
CA LEU A 306 -33.63 -5.05 -8.22
C LEU A 306 -35.11 -5.49 -8.23
N LYS A 307 -35.32 -6.79 -8.38
CA LYS A 307 -36.64 -7.39 -8.12
C LYS A 307 -37.00 -7.23 -6.65
N ALA A 308 -38.29 -7.11 -6.32
CA ALA A 308 -38.80 -6.80 -4.97
C ALA A 308 -38.24 -7.71 -3.85
N SER A 309 -37.90 -8.97 -4.16
CA SER A 309 -37.37 -9.93 -3.16
C SER A 309 -35.82 -9.99 -3.15
N TRP A 310 -35.14 -9.13 -3.88
CA TRP A 310 -33.67 -9.14 -3.96
C TRP A 310 -33.06 -7.93 -3.25
N SER A 311 -31.90 -8.17 -2.64
CA SER A 311 -31.03 -7.15 -2.04
C SER A 311 -29.57 -7.43 -2.40
N ARG A 312 -28.68 -6.48 -2.14
CA ARG A 312 -27.23 -6.68 -2.25
C ARG A 312 -26.78 -7.94 -1.47
N ASP A 313 -27.24 -8.06 -0.24
CA ASP A 313 -26.82 -9.14 0.66
C ASP A 313 -27.33 -10.51 0.17
N ARG A 314 -28.57 -10.56 -0.38
CA ARG A 314 -29.06 -11.77 -1.02
C ARG A 314 -28.20 -12.14 -2.24
N ILE A 315 -27.79 -11.18 -3.07
CA ILE A 315 -26.89 -11.44 -4.22
C ILE A 315 -25.60 -12.08 -3.72
N LEU A 316 -24.96 -11.50 -2.70
CA LEU A 316 -23.71 -12.01 -2.12
C LEU A 316 -23.89 -13.44 -1.57
N ASN A 317 -24.95 -13.69 -0.78
CA ASN A 317 -25.23 -15.01 -0.24
C ASN A 317 -25.42 -16.07 -1.34
N GLU A 318 -26.15 -15.72 -2.40
CA GLU A 318 -26.36 -16.60 -3.55
C GLU A 318 -25.06 -16.88 -4.33
N MET A 319 -24.17 -15.90 -4.45
CA MET A 319 -22.86 -16.08 -5.08
C MET A 319 -21.96 -17.00 -4.24
N VAL A 320 -21.88 -16.74 -2.93
CA VAL A 320 -21.08 -17.56 -1.99
C VAL A 320 -21.59 -19.00 -1.94
N ALA A 321 -22.93 -19.20 -1.89
CA ALA A 321 -23.53 -20.54 -1.94
C ALA A 321 -23.20 -21.32 -3.21
N ARG A 322 -22.82 -20.63 -4.30
CA ARG A 322 -22.35 -21.24 -5.56
C ARG A 322 -20.84 -21.37 -5.66
N GLY A 323 -20.10 -21.05 -4.59
CA GLY A 323 -18.65 -21.13 -4.53
C GLY A 323 -17.92 -19.94 -5.16
N VAL A 324 -18.61 -18.81 -5.39
CA VAL A 324 -17.98 -17.58 -5.89
C VAL A 324 -17.55 -16.70 -4.70
N PRO A 325 -16.26 -16.37 -4.54
CA PRO A 325 -15.81 -15.50 -3.46
C PRO A 325 -16.25 -14.06 -3.74
N ALA A 326 -17.33 -13.64 -3.09
CA ALA A 326 -17.87 -12.29 -3.19
C ALA A 326 -18.18 -11.76 -1.79
N PHE A 327 -17.84 -10.49 -1.53
CA PHE A 327 -17.99 -9.84 -0.24
C PHE A 327 -18.56 -8.44 -0.43
N SER A 328 -19.16 -7.89 0.64
CA SER A 328 -19.45 -6.46 0.70
C SER A 328 -18.16 -5.68 0.94
N GLY A 329 -18.02 -4.55 0.30
CA GLY A 329 -16.88 -3.62 0.47
C GLY A 329 -17.34 -2.30 1.08
#